data_bd59bab3d413c9938fceb87ab4c60425
#
_entry.id   bd59bab3d413c9938fceb87ab4c60425
#
_cell.length_a   1.000
_cell.length_b   1.000
_cell.length_c   1.000
_cell.angle_alpha   90.00
_cell.angle_beta   90.00
_cell.angle_gamma   90.00
#
_symmetry.space_group_name_H-M   'P 1'
#
loop_
_entity.id
_entity.type
_entity.pdbx_description
1 polymer ?
#
loop_
_entity_poly.entity_id
_entity_poly.type
_entity_poly.pdbx_seq_one_letter_code
_entity_poly.pdbx_strand_id
1 'polypeptide(L)'
;MEYTQGIYIDSTYFDVPLVSVKREAKFLDKYAEREEETGDLLRELIGVYINYTMNFGTIDDDDTYEKLWDILTQPVAFHDVTLPSTKRRYTFRCYVSSVSDEMEKILDDTVKFKGLTCKYIAKAPARTP
;
A
#
# COMPACT_ATOMS: atom_id res chain seq x y z
N MET A 1 8.64 -23.14 -0.08
CA MET A 1 7.57 -22.29 -0.61
C MET A 1 8.16 -21.14 -1.36
N GLU A 2 7.88 -21.07 -2.63
CA GLU A 2 8.36 -19.96 -3.43
C GLU A 2 7.64 -18.67 -3.05
N TYR A 3 8.41 -17.65 -2.87
CA TYR A 3 7.89 -16.32 -2.62
C TYR A 3 7.72 -15.62 -3.97
N THR A 4 6.50 -15.59 -4.49
CA THR A 4 6.24 -14.89 -5.73
C THR A 4 6.19 -13.40 -5.50
N GLN A 5 7.04 -12.67 -6.20
CA GLN A 5 6.93 -11.22 -6.28
C GLN A 5 5.69 -10.91 -7.10
N GLY A 6 4.97 -9.94 -6.70
CA GLY A 6 3.77 -9.54 -7.42
C GLY A 6 2.64 -9.24 -6.47
N ILE A 7 1.65 -8.59 -6.99
CA ILE A 7 0.51 -8.10 -6.22
C ILE A 7 -0.78 -8.33 -6.99
N TYR A 8 -1.88 -8.38 -6.25
CA TYR A 8 -3.22 -8.37 -6.85
C TYR A 8 -3.89 -7.06 -6.50
N ILE A 9 -4.49 -6.42 -7.49
CA ILE A 9 -5.33 -5.24 -7.29
C ILE A 9 -6.66 -5.53 -8.00
N ASP A 10 -7.75 -5.57 -7.24
CA ASP A 10 -9.09 -5.87 -7.73
C ASP A 10 -9.12 -7.16 -8.57
N SER A 11 -8.47 -8.21 -8.04
CA SER A 11 -8.37 -9.54 -8.64
C SER A 11 -7.48 -9.62 -9.89
N THR A 12 -6.83 -8.55 -10.29
CA THR A 12 -5.86 -8.55 -11.38
C THR A 12 -4.46 -8.75 -10.82
N TYR A 13 -3.76 -9.74 -11.33
CA TYR A 13 -2.39 -10.02 -10.91
C TYR A 13 -1.39 -9.20 -11.71
N PHE A 14 -0.45 -8.57 -11.00
CA PHE A 14 0.67 -7.85 -11.60
C PHE A 14 1.97 -8.52 -11.19
N ASP A 15 2.66 -9.12 -12.16
CA ASP A 15 3.96 -9.74 -11.95
C ASP A 15 5.03 -8.66 -12.11
N VAL A 16 5.28 -7.93 -11.04
CA VAL A 16 6.19 -6.79 -11.04
C VAL A 16 7.20 -6.91 -9.91
N PRO A 17 8.43 -6.44 -10.14
CA PRO A 17 9.44 -6.48 -9.08
C PRO A 17 9.14 -5.43 -8.00
N LEU A 18 9.36 -5.82 -6.75
CA LEU A 18 9.20 -4.96 -5.59
C LEU A 18 10.57 -4.72 -4.97
N VAL A 19 10.95 -3.45 -4.84
CA VAL A 19 12.21 -3.08 -4.20
C VAL A 19 12.05 -3.06 -2.69
N SER A 20 10.98 -2.45 -2.22
CA SER A 20 10.68 -2.42 -0.80
C SER A 20 9.19 -2.35 -0.54
N VAL A 21 8.79 -2.99 0.53
CA VAL A 21 7.41 -2.98 1.00
C VAL A 21 7.46 -2.65 2.48
N LYS A 22 6.92 -1.51 2.85
CA LYS A 22 6.88 -1.06 4.24
C LYS A 22 5.47 -1.21 4.78
N ARG A 23 5.35 -1.89 5.91
CA ARG A 23 4.09 -1.96 6.65
C ARG A 23 4.14 -1.00 7.82
N GLU A 24 3.00 -0.43 8.12
CA GLU A 24 2.86 0.42 9.30
C GLU A 24 1.55 0.07 10.00
N ALA A 25 1.63 -0.21 11.30
CA ALA A 25 0.46 -0.45 12.11
C ALA A 25 0.10 0.86 12.82
N LYS A 26 -1.10 1.35 12.59
CA LYS A 26 -1.60 2.57 13.24
C LYS A 26 -2.73 2.23 14.20
N PHE A 27 -2.61 2.69 15.42
CA PHE A 27 -3.60 2.50 16.47
C PHE A 27 -4.52 3.70 16.50
N LEU A 28 -5.81 3.46 16.37
CA LEU A 28 -6.80 4.52 16.41
C LEU A 28 -7.61 4.41 17.68
N ASP A 29 -7.62 5.48 18.45
CA ASP A 29 -8.36 5.58 19.69
C ASP A 29 -9.61 6.42 19.49
N LYS A 30 -10.69 6.06 20.19
CA LYS A 30 -11.86 6.91 20.30
C LYS A 30 -11.52 8.11 21.16
N TYR A 31 -10.79 7.86 22.23
CA TYR A 31 -10.18 8.89 23.06
C TYR A 31 -8.95 8.34 23.75
N ALA A 32 -8.02 9.22 24.10
CA ALA A 32 -6.87 8.91 24.94
C ALA A 32 -6.53 10.18 25.72
N GLU A 33 -6.66 10.14 27.03
CA GLU A 33 -6.41 11.30 27.88
C GLU A 33 -5.89 10.85 29.25
N ARG A 34 -5.24 11.75 29.95
CA ARG A 34 -4.75 11.47 31.30
C ARG A 34 -5.64 12.10 32.35
N GLU A 35 -5.92 11.34 33.38
CA GLU A 35 -6.64 11.85 34.54
C GLU A 35 -5.76 12.85 35.30
N GLU A 36 -6.31 13.99 35.63
CA GLU A 36 -5.55 15.08 36.24
C GLU A 36 -4.99 14.72 37.62
N GLU A 37 -5.73 13.98 38.42
CA GLU A 37 -5.33 13.67 39.79
C GLU A 37 -4.32 12.54 39.89
N THR A 38 -4.50 11.47 39.11
CA THR A 38 -3.67 10.27 39.23
C THR A 38 -2.60 10.19 38.14
N GLY A 39 -2.78 10.90 37.04
CA GLY A 39 -1.92 10.77 35.86
C GLY A 39 -2.17 9.52 35.05
N ASP A 40 -3.16 8.74 35.40
CA ASP A 40 -3.48 7.52 34.68
C ASP A 40 -4.00 7.82 33.28
N LEU A 41 -3.62 6.98 32.33
CA LEU A 41 -4.11 7.07 30.96
C LEU A 41 -5.47 6.39 30.84
N LEU A 42 -6.43 7.16 30.37
CA LEU A 42 -7.75 6.65 30.02
C LEU A 42 -7.81 6.55 28.49
N ARG A 43 -8.11 5.36 27.99
CA ARG A 43 -8.03 5.11 26.56
C ARG A 43 -9.11 4.12 26.13
N GLU A 44 -9.73 4.41 24.98
CA GLU A 44 -10.63 3.45 24.33
C GLU A 44 -10.12 3.23 22.90
N LEU A 45 -9.61 2.04 22.64
CA LEU A 45 -9.05 1.66 21.35
C LEU A 45 -10.16 1.25 20.39
N ILE A 46 -10.18 1.85 19.20
CA ILE A 46 -11.08 1.45 18.10
C ILE A 46 -10.50 0.25 17.38
N GLY A 47 -9.23 0.31 17.01
CA GLY A 47 -8.59 -0.78 16.29
C GLY A 47 -7.20 -0.45 15.81
N VAL A 48 -6.59 -1.43 15.16
CA VAL A 48 -5.26 -1.32 14.57
C VAL A 48 -5.38 -1.43 13.07
N TYR A 49 -4.91 -0.42 12.35
CA TYR A 49 -4.96 -0.34 10.89
C TYR A 49 -3.59 -0.63 10.32
N ILE A 50 -3.53 -1.49 9.31
CA ILE A 50 -2.27 -1.85 8.65
C ILE A 50 -2.21 -1.15 7.30
N ASN A 51 -1.27 -0.24 7.16
CA ASN A 51 -1.05 0.51 5.94
C ASN A 51 0.25 0.09 5.29
N TYR A 52 0.33 0.23 3.97
CA TYR A 52 1.50 -0.18 3.20
C TYR A 52 2.04 0.98 2.38
N THR A 53 3.36 1.06 2.30
CA THR A 53 4.07 1.88 1.32
C THR A 53 4.92 0.96 0.48
N MET A 54 4.77 1.04 -0.84
CA MET A 54 5.40 0.11 -1.75
C MET A 54 6.24 0.85 -2.79
N ASN A 55 7.46 0.40 -2.97
CA ASN A 55 8.34 0.87 -4.03
C ASN A 55 8.56 -0.26 -5.01
N PHE A 56 8.26 0.00 -6.28
CA PHE A 56 8.42 -0.98 -7.34
C PHE A 56 9.82 -0.90 -7.93
N GLY A 57 10.31 -2.04 -8.40
CA GLY A 57 11.53 -2.07 -9.20
C GLY A 57 11.25 -1.69 -10.64
N THR A 58 12.25 -1.90 -11.49
CA THR A 58 12.11 -1.59 -12.91
C THR A 58 11.10 -2.52 -13.56
N ILE A 59 10.13 -1.95 -14.22
CA ILE A 59 9.12 -2.69 -14.98
C ILE A 59 9.43 -2.46 -16.46
N ASP A 60 9.95 -3.50 -17.12
CA ASP A 60 10.41 -3.38 -18.50
C ASP A 60 9.29 -3.42 -19.53
N ASP A 61 8.19 -4.06 -19.20
CA ASP A 61 7.03 -4.14 -20.07
C ASP A 61 6.16 -2.90 -19.95
N ASP A 62 6.16 -2.07 -20.96
CA ASP A 62 5.41 -0.82 -20.98
C ASP A 62 3.91 -1.04 -20.81
N ASP A 63 3.37 -2.12 -21.38
CA ASP A 63 1.94 -2.42 -21.25
C ASP A 63 1.58 -2.76 -19.79
N THR A 64 2.42 -3.53 -19.13
CA THR A 64 2.22 -3.84 -17.71
C THR A 64 2.31 -2.59 -16.85
N TYR A 65 3.29 -1.75 -17.13
CA TYR A 65 3.47 -0.48 -16.41
C TYR A 65 2.24 0.41 -16.55
N GLU A 66 1.76 0.56 -17.78
CA GLU A 66 0.60 1.41 -18.04
C GLU A 66 -0.66 0.87 -17.35
N LYS A 67 -0.88 -0.43 -17.40
CA LYS A 67 -2.02 -1.06 -16.71
C LYS A 67 -1.95 -0.85 -15.21
N LEU A 68 -0.77 -1.00 -14.64
CA LEU A 68 -0.58 -0.80 -13.20
C LEU A 68 -0.82 0.65 -12.82
N TRP A 69 -0.27 1.59 -13.57
CA TRP A 69 -0.50 3.01 -13.35
C TRP A 69 -1.98 3.36 -13.44
N ASP A 70 -2.66 2.84 -14.46
CA ASP A 70 -4.08 3.13 -14.67
C ASP A 70 -4.94 2.61 -13.51
N ILE A 71 -4.68 1.42 -13.03
CA ILE A 71 -5.48 0.86 -11.93
C ILE A 71 -5.19 1.56 -10.60
N LEU A 72 -3.93 1.93 -10.36
CA LEU A 72 -3.55 2.66 -9.15
C LEU A 72 -4.11 4.07 -9.11
N THR A 73 -4.33 4.67 -10.26
CA THR A 73 -4.83 6.05 -10.36
C THR A 73 -6.32 6.13 -10.69
N GLN A 74 -7.04 5.01 -10.66
CA GLN A 74 -8.49 5.03 -10.88
C GLN A 74 -9.21 5.89 -9.85
N PRO A 75 -10.16 6.72 -10.28
CA PRO A 75 -10.92 7.55 -9.34
C PRO A 75 -12.04 6.76 -8.67
N VAL A 76 -11.67 5.72 -7.95
CA VAL A 76 -12.58 4.88 -7.18
C VAL A 76 -12.34 5.07 -5.69
N ALA A 77 -13.35 4.77 -4.88
CA ALA A 77 -13.23 4.96 -3.45
C ALA A 77 -12.25 3.99 -2.82
N PHE A 78 -12.32 2.71 -3.22
CA PHE A 78 -11.51 1.66 -2.62
C PHE A 78 -11.07 0.62 -3.66
N HIS A 79 -9.96 -0.04 -3.34
CA HIS A 79 -9.47 -1.21 -4.05
C HIS A 79 -9.34 -2.37 -3.08
N ASP A 80 -9.54 -3.59 -3.59
CA ASP A 80 -9.18 -4.80 -2.87
C ASP A 80 -7.78 -5.22 -3.32
N VAL A 81 -6.84 -5.27 -2.40
CA VAL A 81 -5.45 -5.58 -2.73
C VAL A 81 -4.96 -6.81 -1.99
N THR A 82 -4.08 -7.55 -2.62
CA THR A 82 -3.36 -8.66 -1.99
C THR A 82 -1.88 -8.36 -2.12
N LEU A 83 -1.24 -8.12 -0.99
CA LEU A 83 0.14 -7.66 -0.92
C LEU A 83 1.00 -8.67 -0.16
N PRO A 84 2.32 -8.68 -0.40
CA PRO A 84 3.22 -9.57 0.33
C PRO A 84 3.22 -9.28 1.84
N SER A 85 3.30 -10.34 2.62
CA SER A 85 3.49 -10.27 4.06
C SER A 85 4.60 -11.25 4.43
N THR A 86 4.85 -11.50 5.70
CA THR A 86 6.04 -12.25 6.14
C THR A 86 6.13 -13.66 5.56
N LYS A 87 5.09 -14.46 5.70
CA LYS A 87 5.07 -15.85 5.21
C LYS A 87 3.91 -16.13 4.26
N ARG A 88 3.06 -15.16 4.06
CA ARG A 88 1.86 -15.29 3.23
C ARG A 88 1.51 -13.93 2.65
N ARG A 89 0.46 -13.91 1.87
CA ARG A 89 -0.07 -12.68 1.33
C ARG A 89 -1.15 -12.15 2.26
N TYR A 90 -1.28 -10.83 2.27
CA TYR A 90 -2.30 -10.14 3.06
C TYR A 90 -3.29 -9.47 2.11
N THR A 91 -4.56 -9.80 2.26
CA THR A 91 -5.63 -9.23 1.44
C THR A 91 -6.46 -8.29 2.29
N PHE A 92 -6.65 -7.07 1.79
CA PHE A 92 -7.47 -6.09 2.51
C PHE A 92 -8.04 -5.05 1.55
N ARG A 93 -9.07 -4.36 2.00
CA ARG A 93 -9.65 -3.25 1.26
C ARG A 93 -8.99 -1.96 1.70
N CYS A 94 -8.57 -1.16 0.72
CA CYS A 94 -7.83 0.07 0.99
C CYS A 94 -8.18 1.15 -0.03
N TYR A 95 -7.71 2.35 0.22
CA TYR A 95 -7.63 3.36 -0.82
C TYR A 95 -6.16 3.69 -1.07
N VAL A 96 -5.87 4.10 -2.30
CA VAL A 96 -4.52 4.54 -2.67
C VAL A 96 -4.45 6.03 -2.42
N SER A 97 -3.61 6.43 -1.46
CA SER A 97 -3.51 7.84 -1.08
C SER A 97 -2.57 8.64 -1.95
N SER A 98 -1.58 7.98 -2.53
CA SER A 98 -0.63 8.64 -3.43
C SER A 98 0.06 7.62 -4.32
N VAL A 99 0.31 8.04 -5.55
CA VAL A 99 1.09 7.28 -6.53
C VAL A 99 2.04 8.27 -7.18
N SER A 100 3.30 7.91 -7.25
CA SER A 100 4.31 8.77 -7.89
C SER A 100 5.33 7.95 -8.63
N ASP A 101 5.84 8.51 -9.69
CA ASP A 101 6.97 7.96 -10.42
C ASP A 101 7.82 9.11 -10.96
N GLU A 102 8.95 8.77 -11.55
CA GLU A 102 9.86 9.76 -12.10
C GLU A 102 10.20 9.37 -13.53
N MET A 103 10.13 10.34 -14.44
CA MET A 103 10.50 10.12 -15.82
C MET A 103 12.01 10.11 -15.92
N GLU A 104 12.57 9.02 -16.46
CA GLU A 104 13.96 8.97 -16.82
C GLU A 104 14.20 9.76 -18.12
N LYS A 105 15.47 10.08 -18.37
CA LYS A 105 15.86 10.78 -19.57
C LYS A 105 15.37 10.06 -20.82
N ILE A 106 14.75 10.82 -21.70
CA ILE A 106 14.27 10.33 -22.99
C ILE A 106 15.46 10.21 -23.95
N LEU A 107 15.61 9.01 -24.51
CA LEU A 107 16.56 8.75 -25.58
C LEU A 107 15.80 8.17 -26.75
N ASP A 108 15.96 8.77 -27.94
CA ASP A 108 15.40 8.25 -29.20
C ASP A 108 13.89 7.94 -29.13
N ASP A 109 13.08 8.90 -28.75
CA ASP A 109 11.63 8.77 -28.67
C ASP A 109 11.11 7.74 -27.66
N THR A 110 12.02 7.17 -26.83
CA THR A 110 11.62 6.24 -25.78
C THR A 110 11.54 6.94 -24.45
N VAL A 111 10.37 6.90 -23.82
CA VAL A 111 10.15 7.46 -22.48
C VAL A 111 10.07 6.30 -21.51
N LYS A 112 10.87 6.36 -20.46
CA LYS A 112 10.83 5.37 -19.39
C LYS A 112 10.59 6.07 -18.06
N PHE A 113 9.82 5.42 -17.21
CA PHE A 113 9.56 5.87 -15.85
C PHE A 113 10.26 4.94 -14.86
N LYS A 114 10.64 5.49 -13.74
CA LYS A 114 11.27 4.74 -12.63
C LYS A 114 10.74 5.23 -11.29
N GLY A 115 11.06 4.48 -10.24
CA GLY A 115 10.73 4.90 -8.89
C GLY A 115 9.25 4.95 -8.61
N LEU A 116 8.47 4.06 -9.22
CA LEU A 116 7.04 3.97 -8.95
C LEU A 116 6.83 3.63 -7.48
N THR A 117 6.11 4.48 -6.79
CA THR A 117 5.83 4.35 -5.36
C THR A 117 4.35 4.60 -5.13
N CYS A 118 3.73 3.80 -4.28
CA CYS A 118 2.34 4.03 -3.90
C CYS A 118 2.11 3.72 -2.43
N LYS A 119 1.05 4.31 -1.88
CA LYS A 119 0.63 4.09 -0.50
C LYS A 119 -0.78 3.54 -0.48
N TYR A 120 -0.96 2.46 0.27
CA TYR A 120 -2.25 1.82 0.48
C TYR A 120 -2.69 2.06 1.92
N ILE A 121 -3.84 2.68 2.09
CA ILE A 121 -4.40 3.01 3.40
C ILE A 121 -5.61 2.11 3.66
N ALA A 122 -5.57 1.37 4.75
CA ALA A 122 -6.63 0.42 5.09
C ALA A 122 -7.97 1.12 5.33
N LYS A 123 -9.04 0.55 4.78
CA LYS A 123 -10.39 1.04 5.00
C LYS A 123 -10.90 0.70 6.40
N ALA A 124 -10.55 -0.48 6.89
CA ALA A 124 -11.06 -1.03 8.14
C ALA A 124 -9.91 -1.56 9.00
N PRO A 125 -10.10 -1.66 10.32
CA PRO A 125 -9.05 -2.19 11.17
C PRO A 125 -8.79 -3.66 10.88
N ALA A 126 -7.51 -4.03 10.91
CA ALA A 126 -7.09 -5.42 10.80
C ALA A 126 -7.32 -6.17 12.12
N ARG A 127 -7.26 -5.44 13.22
CA ARG A 127 -7.48 -5.98 14.56
C ARG A 127 -8.35 -5.06 15.38
N THR A 128 -9.24 -5.65 16.16
CA THR A 128 -10.10 -4.92 17.10
C THR A 128 -9.92 -5.49 18.49
N PRO A 129 -10.21 -4.70 19.52
CA PRO A 129 -10.14 -5.19 20.91
C PRO A 129 -11.02 -6.39 21.16
#